data_9f1183bbc856e4e6a895c3adc0dc6d41
#
_entry.id   9f1183bbc856e4e6a895c3adc0dc6d41
#
_cell.length_a   1.000
_cell.length_b   1.000
_cell.length_c   1.000
_cell.angle_alpha   90.00
_cell.angle_beta   90.00
_cell.angle_gamma   90.00
#
_symmetry.space_group_name_H-M   'P 1'
#
loop_
_entity.id
_entity.type
_entity.pdbx_description
1 polymer ?
#
loop_
_entity_poly.entity_id
_entity_poly.type
_entity_poly.pdbx_seq_one_letter_code
_entity_poly.pdbx_strand_id
1 'polypeptide(L)'
;MPSIGMRVGVVNMYTAENGAEQILSALDKLNHTSFLLKGDQFSEEELFGFIKKSPIKNWIFSGSNMDIHQGGPRVPKKLLGLDKRFLLICYSMESLATQLCDCSDMLKKRHTNKHEFFRLKKPDYWLFDGIRDEMVLKRNHHWYLESGKLPVYEIASYRRELMIAGIKNTLMMQFHPEKTADGLKMIENWLDKKRD
;
A
#
# COMPACT_ATOMS: atom_id res chain seq x y z
N MET A 1 -24.60 -12.90 4.76
CA MET A 1 -24.57 -13.13 3.31
C MET A 1 -23.12 -12.98 2.87
N PRO A 2 -22.54 -13.88 2.06
CA PRO A 2 -21.21 -13.65 1.51
C PRO A 2 -21.24 -12.34 0.71
N SER A 3 -20.27 -11.46 0.94
CA SER A 3 -20.12 -10.21 0.18
C SER A 3 -19.99 -10.55 -1.30
N ILE A 4 -20.77 -9.91 -2.15
CA ILE A 4 -20.59 -10.03 -3.61
C ILE A 4 -19.18 -9.54 -3.91
N GLY A 5 -18.36 -10.41 -4.51
CA GLY A 5 -16.98 -10.09 -4.82
C GLY A 5 -16.85 -8.81 -5.63
N MET A 6 -16.02 -7.88 -5.13
CA MET A 6 -15.73 -6.63 -5.83
C MET A 6 -14.63 -6.84 -6.88
N ARG A 7 -14.62 -6.00 -7.91
CA ARG A 7 -13.47 -5.90 -8.82
C ARG A 7 -12.47 -4.89 -8.28
N VAL A 8 -11.23 -5.35 -8.06
CA VAL A 8 -10.12 -4.55 -7.51
C VAL A 8 -9.05 -4.37 -8.59
N GLY A 9 -8.61 -3.14 -8.81
CA GLY A 9 -7.47 -2.87 -9.67
C GLY A 9 -6.16 -3.12 -8.90
N VAL A 10 -5.22 -3.78 -9.53
CA VAL A 10 -3.87 -4.01 -8.98
C VAL A 10 -2.86 -3.42 -9.95
N VAL A 11 -2.02 -2.50 -9.47
CA VAL A 11 -0.89 -1.96 -10.22
C VAL A 11 0.37 -2.65 -9.73
N ASN A 12 0.96 -3.48 -10.58
CA ASN A 12 2.24 -4.13 -10.31
C ASN A 12 3.38 -3.12 -10.52
N MET A 13 4.03 -2.72 -9.44
CA MET A 13 5.17 -1.78 -9.45
C MET A 13 6.53 -2.51 -9.55
N TYR A 14 6.53 -3.83 -9.61
CA TYR A 14 7.74 -4.60 -9.88
C TYR A 14 8.07 -4.58 -11.36
N THR A 15 9.35 -4.57 -11.69
CA THR A 15 9.84 -4.79 -13.07
C THR A 15 9.79 -6.26 -13.48
N ALA A 16 9.70 -7.18 -12.51
CA ALA A 16 9.51 -8.60 -12.74
C ALA A 16 8.00 -8.94 -12.94
N GLU A 17 7.72 -9.94 -13.78
CA GLU A 17 6.34 -10.31 -14.13
C GLU A 17 5.51 -10.73 -12.91
N ASN A 18 6.11 -11.45 -11.97
CA ASN A 18 5.42 -12.12 -10.85
C ASN A 18 5.35 -11.30 -9.56
N GLY A 19 5.67 -10.02 -9.60
CA GLY A 19 5.78 -9.19 -8.39
C GLY A 19 4.46 -8.99 -7.60
N ALA A 20 3.31 -9.06 -8.27
CA ALA A 20 2.00 -8.84 -7.65
C ALA A 20 1.21 -10.13 -7.34
N GLU A 21 1.75 -11.31 -7.62
CA GLU A 21 1.03 -12.61 -7.48
C GLU A 21 0.44 -12.82 -6.07
N GLN A 22 1.17 -12.43 -5.04
CA GLN A 22 0.70 -12.59 -3.67
C GLN A 22 -0.50 -11.67 -3.36
N ILE A 23 -0.57 -10.48 -3.96
CA ILE A 23 -1.73 -9.60 -3.85
C ILE A 23 -2.92 -10.21 -4.60
N LEU A 24 -2.69 -10.73 -5.81
CA LEU A 24 -3.75 -11.41 -6.58
C LEU A 24 -4.30 -12.62 -5.83
N SER A 25 -3.41 -13.46 -5.27
CA SER A 25 -3.81 -14.60 -4.42
C SER A 25 -4.54 -14.17 -3.16
N ALA A 26 -4.16 -13.04 -2.55
CA ALA A 26 -4.86 -12.48 -1.39
C ALA A 26 -6.29 -12.07 -1.74
N LEU A 27 -6.47 -11.38 -2.87
CA LEU A 27 -7.79 -10.97 -3.35
C LEU A 27 -8.69 -12.16 -3.71
N ASP A 28 -8.13 -13.19 -4.34
CA ASP A 28 -8.85 -14.44 -4.66
C ASP A 28 -9.33 -15.14 -3.38
N LYS A 29 -8.49 -15.27 -2.35
CA LYS A 29 -8.87 -15.82 -1.03
C LYS A 29 -10.00 -15.03 -0.35
N LEU A 30 -10.10 -13.73 -0.63
CA LEU A 30 -11.14 -12.85 -0.12
C LEU A 30 -12.37 -12.81 -1.06
N ASN A 31 -12.45 -13.68 -2.07
CA ASN A 31 -13.51 -13.76 -3.08
C ASN A 31 -13.67 -12.47 -3.92
N HIS A 32 -12.60 -11.74 -4.16
CA HIS A 32 -12.59 -10.58 -5.05
C HIS A 32 -11.94 -10.89 -6.39
N THR A 33 -12.46 -10.30 -7.46
CA THR A 33 -11.82 -10.38 -8.78
C THR A 33 -10.79 -9.27 -8.93
N SER A 34 -9.67 -9.55 -9.59
CA SER A 34 -8.61 -8.58 -9.81
C SER A 34 -8.49 -8.17 -11.28
N PHE A 35 -8.03 -6.94 -11.51
CA PHE A 35 -7.61 -6.42 -12.80
C PHE A 35 -6.19 -5.90 -12.68
N LEU A 36 -5.24 -6.56 -13.35
CA LEU A 36 -3.82 -6.28 -13.24
C LEU A 36 -3.34 -5.28 -14.30
N LEU A 37 -2.58 -4.27 -13.86
CA LEU A 37 -1.78 -3.39 -14.72
C LEU A 37 -0.29 -3.54 -14.38
N LYS A 38 0.57 -3.46 -15.37
CA LYS A 38 2.02 -3.36 -15.18
C LYS A 38 2.42 -1.88 -15.11
N GLY A 39 2.82 -1.41 -13.93
CA GLY A 39 3.10 0.01 -13.67
C GLY A 39 4.28 0.56 -14.48
N ASP A 40 5.25 -0.29 -14.81
CA ASP A 40 6.43 0.06 -15.61
C ASP A 40 6.12 0.28 -17.11
N GLN A 41 4.92 -0.10 -17.57
CA GLN A 41 4.45 0.11 -18.94
C GLN A 41 3.75 1.46 -19.15
N PHE A 42 3.61 2.26 -18.10
CA PHE A 42 2.90 3.53 -18.13
C PHE A 42 3.78 4.65 -17.59
N SER A 43 3.74 5.79 -18.25
CA SER A 43 4.14 7.04 -17.61
C SER A 43 3.14 7.38 -16.48
N GLU A 44 3.53 8.27 -15.60
CA GLU A 44 2.69 8.72 -14.48
C GLU A 44 1.35 9.32 -14.97
N GLU A 45 1.37 10.09 -16.06
CA GLU A 45 0.17 10.70 -16.66
C GLU A 45 -0.75 9.66 -17.33
N GLU A 46 -0.18 8.69 -18.03
CA GLU A 46 -0.96 7.61 -18.66
C GLU A 46 -1.64 6.73 -17.62
N LEU A 47 -0.91 6.35 -16.56
CA LEU A 47 -1.44 5.58 -15.45
C LEU A 47 -2.58 6.33 -14.75
N PHE A 48 -2.40 7.62 -14.47
CA PHE A 48 -3.44 8.47 -13.92
C PHE A 48 -4.67 8.51 -14.84
N GLY A 49 -4.47 8.75 -16.13
CA GLY A 49 -5.54 8.83 -17.14
C GLY A 49 -6.34 7.53 -17.24
N PHE A 50 -5.65 6.40 -17.22
CA PHE A 50 -6.28 5.08 -17.23
C PHE A 50 -7.13 4.85 -15.97
N ILE A 51 -6.54 5.05 -14.78
CA ILE A 51 -7.24 4.85 -13.51
C ILE A 51 -8.45 5.79 -13.39
N LYS A 52 -8.31 7.05 -13.79
CA LYS A 52 -9.40 8.02 -13.77
C LYS A 52 -10.62 7.55 -14.58
N LYS A 53 -10.40 7.02 -15.77
CA LYS A 53 -11.45 6.54 -16.69
C LYS A 53 -12.03 5.18 -16.30
N SER A 54 -11.28 4.36 -15.56
CA SER A 54 -11.71 3.02 -15.16
C SER A 54 -12.96 3.07 -14.26
N PRO A 55 -13.92 2.15 -14.39
CA PRO A 55 -15.05 2.01 -13.46
C PRO A 55 -14.63 1.43 -12.09
N ILE A 56 -13.44 0.87 -11.97
CA ILE A 56 -12.93 0.26 -10.74
C ILE A 56 -12.74 1.36 -9.68
N LYS A 57 -13.24 1.12 -8.48
CA LYS A 57 -13.21 2.07 -7.37
C LYS A 57 -12.07 1.84 -6.38
N ASN A 58 -11.62 0.60 -6.22
CA ASN A 58 -10.57 0.22 -5.28
C ASN A 58 -9.32 -0.21 -6.04
N TRP A 59 -8.17 0.38 -5.72
CA TRP A 59 -6.89 0.12 -6.37
C TRP A 59 -5.81 -0.17 -5.35
N ILE A 60 -5.04 -1.23 -5.59
CA ILE A 60 -3.86 -1.59 -4.79
C ILE A 60 -2.63 -1.40 -5.66
N PHE A 61 -1.65 -0.66 -5.15
CA PHE A 61 -0.33 -0.54 -5.75
C PHE A 61 0.64 -1.40 -4.95
N SER A 62 1.32 -2.31 -5.62
CA SER A 62 2.25 -3.25 -4.99
C SER A 62 3.53 -2.57 -4.48
N GLY A 63 4.34 -3.31 -3.75
CA GLY A 63 5.76 -3.00 -3.56
C GLY A 63 6.54 -3.02 -4.88
N SER A 64 7.85 -2.91 -4.79
CA SER A 64 8.77 -3.04 -5.93
C SER A 64 10.05 -3.77 -5.52
N ASN A 65 10.75 -4.33 -6.51
CA ASN A 65 12.13 -4.79 -6.37
C ASN A 65 13.17 -3.67 -6.52
N MET A 66 12.71 -2.47 -6.88
CA MET A 66 13.56 -1.28 -7.04
C MET A 66 13.59 -0.45 -5.77
N ASP A 67 14.69 0.21 -5.53
CA ASP A 67 14.77 1.28 -4.53
C ASP A 67 14.20 2.58 -5.10
N ILE A 68 13.63 3.41 -4.24
CA ILE A 68 12.97 4.67 -4.65
C ILE A 68 13.90 5.62 -5.42
N HIS A 69 15.21 5.53 -5.21
CA HIS A 69 16.21 6.35 -5.87
C HIS A 69 16.65 5.80 -7.26
N GLN A 70 16.16 4.64 -7.67
CA GLN A 70 16.55 3.98 -8.92
C GLN A 70 15.68 4.37 -10.14
N GLY A 71 14.72 5.29 -9.96
CA GLY A 71 13.89 5.77 -11.07
C GLY A 71 12.82 4.80 -11.58
N GLY A 72 12.31 3.90 -10.72
CA GLY A 72 11.22 2.98 -11.03
C GLY A 72 9.86 3.67 -11.27
N PRO A 73 8.81 2.89 -11.54
CA PRO A 73 7.46 3.42 -11.80
C PRO A 73 6.96 4.22 -10.60
N ARG A 74 6.26 5.33 -10.85
CA ARG A 74 5.78 6.23 -9.80
C ARG A 74 4.28 6.15 -9.61
N VAL A 75 3.86 6.33 -8.36
CA VAL A 75 2.44 6.50 -8.01
C VAL A 75 2.04 7.94 -8.34
N PRO A 76 1.06 8.18 -9.22
CA PRO A 76 0.65 9.55 -9.56
C PRO A 76 0.04 10.30 -8.37
N LYS A 77 0.63 11.39 -7.90
CA LYS A 77 0.09 12.23 -6.82
C LYS A 77 -1.34 12.72 -7.10
N LYS A 78 -1.68 12.92 -8.37
CA LYS A 78 -3.02 13.33 -8.83
C LYS A 78 -4.13 12.35 -8.44
N LEU A 79 -3.81 11.09 -8.11
CA LEU A 79 -4.78 10.08 -7.62
C LEU A 79 -5.50 10.52 -6.34
N LEU A 80 -4.86 11.34 -5.52
CA LEU A 80 -5.44 11.90 -4.29
C LEU A 80 -6.68 12.79 -4.53
N GLY A 81 -6.91 13.20 -5.77
CA GLY A 81 -8.08 13.99 -6.18
C GLY A 81 -9.22 13.18 -6.80
N LEU A 82 -9.08 11.86 -6.94
CA LEU A 82 -10.10 11.02 -7.56
C LEU A 82 -11.11 10.49 -6.52
N ASP A 83 -12.35 10.30 -6.97
CA ASP A 83 -13.39 9.57 -6.20
C ASP A 83 -13.16 8.05 -6.31
N LYS A 84 -12.00 7.61 -5.81
CA LYS A 84 -11.56 6.20 -5.76
C LYS A 84 -10.77 5.98 -4.47
N ARG A 85 -10.52 4.72 -4.12
CA ARG A 85 -9.75 4.35 -2.93
C ARG A 85 -8.46 3.67 -3.35
N PHE A 86 -7.38 4.00 -2.66
CA PHE A 86 -6.05 3.48 -2.94
C PHE A 86 -5.44 2.86 -1.69
N LEU A 87 -4.81 1.69 -1.89
CA LEU A 87 -3.91 1.07 -0.92
C LEU A 87 -2.52 1.01 -1.54
N LEU A 88 -1.55 1.67 -0.91
CA LEU A 88 -0.17 1.72 -1.37
C LEU A 88 0.72 0.88 -0.45
N ILE A 89 1.45 -0.07 -1.02
CA ILE A 89 2.27 -1.03 -0.27
C ILE A 89 3.75 -0.75 -0.48
N CYS A 90 4.52 -0.63 0.60
CA CYS A 90 5.98 -0.55 0.64
C CYS A 90 6.52 0.54 -0.31
N TYR A 91 7.18 0.19 -1.40
CA TYR A 91 7.68 1.11 -2.42
C TYR A 91 6.65 2.14 -2.88
N SER A 92 5.39 1.74 -3.08
CA SER A 92 4.33 2.65 -3.52
C SER A 92 4.00 3.71 -2.47
N MET A 93 4.07 3.38 -1.17
CA MET A 93 4.00 4.36 -0.09
C MET A 93 5.16 5.35 -0.18
N GLU A 94 6.39 4.87 -0.34
CA GLU A 94 7.59 5.71 -0.48
C GLU A 94 7.49 6.61 -1.73
N SER A 95 7.02 6.05 -2.86
CA SER A 95 6.84 6.77 -4.12
C SER A 95 5.87 7.94 -4.02
N LEU A 96 4.74 7.78 -3.31
CA LEU A 96 3.82 8.89 -3.06
C LEU A 96 4.41 9.87 -2.05
N ALA A 97 4.99 9.38 -0.96
CA ALA A 97 5.53 10.21 0.11
C ALA A 97 6.59 11.21 -0.38
N THR A 98 7.50 10.79 -1.25
CA THR A 98 8.52 11.68 -1.87
C THR A 98 7.94 12.79 -2.73
N GLN A 99 6.67 12.72 -3.10
CA GLN A 99 5.97 13.75 -3.86
C GLN A 99 5.11 14.68 -2.99
N LEU A 100 4.82 14.29 -1.74
CA LEU A 100 4.00 15.08 -0.82
C LEU A 100 4.76 16.26 -0.23
N CYS A 101 6.04 16.10 -0.03
CA CYS A 101 6.92 17.13 0.47
C CYS A 101 8.30 16.97 -0.17
N ASP A 102 9.04 18.06 -0.24
CA ASP A 102 10.38 18.15 -0.81
C ASP A 102 11.42 17.55 0.19
N CYS A 103 11.27 16.24 0.47
CA CYS A 103 11.88 15.61 1.63
C CYS A 103 12.71 14.38 1.26
N SER A 104 13.78 14.58 0.51
CA SER A 104 14.87 13.58 0.40
C SER A 104 15.40 13.13 1.78
N ASP A 105 15.30 14.02 2.80
CA ASP A 105 15.76 13.77 4.16
C ASP A 105 14.86 12.88 5.01
N MET A 106 13.65 12.56 4.55
CA MET A 106 12.69 11.73 5.30
C MET A 106 12.83 10.25 5.05
N LEU A 107 13.42 9.88 3.92
CA LEU A 107 13.77 8.50 3.65
C LEU A 107 15.08 8.16 4.36
N LYS A 108 15.01 7.23 5.28
CA LYS A 108 16.17 6.73 6.02
C LYS A 108 16.48 5.30 5.57
N LYS A 109 17.78 5.01 5.41
CA LYS A 109 18.22 3.66 5.09
C LYS A 109 18.13 2.76 6.32
N ARG A 110 17.52 1.58 6.16
CA ARG A 110 17.54 0.56 7.19
C ARG A 110 18.89 -0.14 7.25
N HIS A 111 19.44 -0.25 8.45
CA HIS A 111 20.68 -0.98 8.72
C HIS A 111 20.45 -2.43 9.16
N THR A 112 19.19 -2.87 9.34
CA THR A 112 18.82 -4.22 9.77
C THR A 112 18.27 -5.05 8.60
N ASN A 113 18.14 -6.37 8.79
CA ASN A 113 17.57 -7.27 7.78
C ASN A 113 16.26 -6.71 7.23
N LYS A 114 16.20 -6.56 5.90
CA LYS A 114 15.03 -6.08 5.20
C LYS A 114 13.86 -7.07 5.22
N HIS A 115 14.16 -8.36 5.36
CA HIS A 115 13.19 -9.44 5.41
C HIS A 115 12.97 -9.87 6.86
N GLU A 116 12.05 -9.27 7.57
CA GLU A 116 11.74 -9.70 8.92
C GLU A 116 10.25 -9.65 9.23
N PHE A 117 9.84 -10.54 10.14
CA PHE A 117 8.56 -10.41 10.83
C PHE A 117 8.76 -9.48 12.03
N PHE A 118 7.77 -8.63 12.28
CA PHE A 118 7.75 -7.76 13.45
C PHE A 118 6.36 -7.78 14.08
N ARG A 119 6.31 -7.41 15.36
CA ARG A 119 5.07 -7.32 16.10
C ARG A 119 4.69 -5.86 16.26
N LEU A 120 3.44 -5.56 15.96
CA LEU A 120 2.86 -4.24 16.10
C LEU A 120 1.68 -4.31 17.05
N LYS A 121 1.67 -3.46 18.08
CA LYS A 121 0.51 -3.31 18.95
C LYS A 121 -0.64 -2.73 18.13
N LYS A 122 -1.84 -3.29 18.31
CA LYS A 122 -3.05 -2.86 17.62
C LYS A 122 -3.41 -1.41 18.00
N PRO A 123 -3.46 -0.48 17.04
CA PRO A 123 -4.04 0.85 17.26
C PRO A 123 -5.57 0.79 17.34
N ASP A 124 -6.18 1.75 18.02
CA ASP A 124 -7.64 1.93 17.99
C ASP A 124 -8.06 2.62 16.68
N TYR A 125 -8.31 1.80 15.67
CA TYR A 125 -8.67 2.25 14.33
C TYR A 125 -9.41 1.14 13.57
N TRP A 126 -10.44 1.45 12.82
CA TRP A 126 -11.33 0.51 12.12
C TRP A 126 -10.58 -0.54 11.27
N LEU A 127 -9.42 -0.20 10.71
CA LEU A 127 -8.60 -1.08 9.90
C LEU A 127 -8.22 -2.38 10.63
N PHE A 128 -8.20 -2.35 11.95
CA PHE A 128 -7.80 -3.47 12.81
C PHE A 128 -8.97 -4.24 13.43
N ASP A 129 -10.19 -4.02 12.95
CA ASP A 129 -11.36 -4.75 13.47
C ASP A 129 -11.19 -6.25 13.25
N GLY A 130 -11.44 -7.02 14.31
CA GLY A 130 -11.26 -8.47 14.31
C GLY A 130 -9.80 -8.96 14.34
N ILE A 131 -8.82 -8.06 14.47
CA ILE A 131 -7.41 -8.41 14.63
C ILE A 131 -7.03 -8.42 16.12
N ARG A 132 -6.09 -9.28 16.50
CA ARG A 132 -5.55 -9.41 17.87
C ARG A 132 -4.83 -8.12 18.30
N ASP A 133 -4.66 -7.96 19.62
CA ASP A 133 -3.98 -6.79 20.19
C ASP A 133 -2.51 -6.67 19.76
N GLU A 134 -1.87 -7.77 19.40
CA GLU A 134 -0.53 -7.80 18.84
C GLU A 134 -0.53 -8.53 17.49
N MET A 135 -0.17 -7.83 16.43
CA MET A 135 -0.16 -8.31 15.04
C MET A 135 1.24 -8.77 14.63
N VAL A 136 1.30 -9.82 13.83
CA VAL A 136 2.53 -10.28 13.19
C VAL A 136 2.51 -9.84 11.72
N LEU A 137 3.42 -8.94 11.36
CA LEU A 137 3.50 -8.34 10.04
C LEU A 137 4.88 -8.60 9.42
N LYS A 138 4.95 -8.63 8.08
CA LYS A 138 6.19 -8.85 7.35
C LYS A 138 6.61 -7.60 6.61
N ARG A 139 7.83 -7.14 6.84
CA ARG A 139 8.45 -6.07 6.08
C ARG A 139 9.58 -6.61 5.18
N ASN A 140 9.78 -5.91 4.06
CA ASN A 140 10.78 -6.24 3.07
C ASN A 140 11.17 -4.95 2.34
N HIS A 141 11.93 -4.06 3.01
CA HIS A 141 12.29 -2.76 2.43
C HIS A 141 13.69 -2.34 2.89
N HIS A 142 14.37 -1.55 2.07
CA HIS A 142 15.68 -0.95 2.36
C HIS A 142 15.55 0.43 3.00
N TRP A 143 14.51 1.15 2.63
CA TRP A 143 14.25 2.51 3.06
C TRP A 143 12.99 2.55 3.92
N TYR A 144 12.88 3.51 4.79
CA TYR A 144 11.67 3.76 5.57
C TYR A 144 11.42 5.25 5.69
N LEU A 145 10.17 5.60 5.91
CA LEU A 145 9.74 6.95 6.21
C LEU A 145 9.76 7.16 7.73
N GLU A 146 10.37 8.25 8.17
CA GLU A 146 10.41 8.58 9.60
C GLU A 146 9.05 9.12 10.04
N SER A 147 8.53 8.58 11.17
CA SER A 147 7.29 9.05 11.82
C SER A 147 7.40 10.52 12.22
N GLY A 148 6.31 11.29 12.10
CA GLY A 148 6.25 12.72 12.43
C GLY A 148 6.80 13.66 11.36
N LYS A 149 7.14 13.15 10.17
CA LYS A 149 7.77 13.96 9.12
C LYS A 149 6.89 14.25 7.91
N LEU A 150 5.83 13.48 7.70
CA LEU A 150 4.95 13.60 6.55
C LEU A 150 3.66 14.36 6.88
N PRO A 151 3.09 15.13 5.93
CA PRO A 151 1.78 15.75 6.09
C PRO A 151 0.64 14.74 5.87
N VAL A 152 0.61 13.68 6.68
CA VAL A 152 -0.34 12.57 6.61
C VAL A 152 -0.92 12.29 7.99
N TYR A 153 -2.06 11.62 8.04
CA TYR A 153 -2.58 11.07 9.28
C TYR A 153 -1.84 9.76 9.61
N GLU A 154 -0.99 9.79 10.63
CA GLU A 154 -0.26 8.61 11.09
C GLU A 154 -1.18 7.69 11.89
N ILE A 155 -1.30 6.43 11.46
CA ILE A 155 -2.14 5.42 12.12
C ILE A 155 -1.28 4.54 13.01
N ALA A 156 -0.08 4.16 12.55
CA ALA A 156 0.83 3.31 13.30
C ALA A 156 2.28 3.56 12.94
N SER A 157 3.15 3.48 13.94
CA SER A 157 4.60 3.52 13.79
C SER A 157 5.27 2.37 14.55
N TYR A 158 6.48 2.00 14.13
CA TYR A 158 7.31 0.99 14.79
C TYR A 158 8.77 1.44 14.82
N ARG A 159 9.34 1.63 16.00
CA ARG A 159 10.73 2.09 16.18
C ARG A 159 11.07 3.34 15.34
N ARG A 160 10.17 4.34 15.36
CA ARG A 160 10.24 5.58 14.56
C ARG A 160 10.03 5.40 13.06
N GLU A 161 9.80 4.19 12.55
CA GLU A 161 9.41 3.95 11.17
C GLU A 161 7.89 4.14 11.04
N LEU A 162 7.43 4.92 10.08
CA LEU A 162 6.01 5.08 9.75
C LEU A 162 5.51 3.79 9.08
N MET A 163 4.65 3.06 9.76
CA MET A 163 4.19 1.76 9.28
C MET A 163 2.86 1.85 8.52
N ILE A 164 1.94 2.68 9.01
CA ILE A 164 0.62 2.87 8.40
C ILE A 164 0.26 4.34 8.48
N ALA A 165 -0.19 4.90 7.37
CA ALA A 165 -0.68 6.27 7.30
C ALA A 165 -1.85 6.40 6.33
N GLY A 166 -2.66 7.45 6.53
CA GLY A 166 -3.75 7.81 5.66
C GLY A 166 -3.62 9.24 5.15
N ILE A 167 -4.01 9.46 3.90
CA ILE A 167 -4.16 10.78 3.31
C ILE A 167 -5.34 10.79 2.33
N LYS A 168 -6.37 11.59 2.61
CA LYS A 168 -7.59 11.63 1.79
C LYS A 168 -8.20 10.24 1.58
N ASN A 169 -8.24 9.77 0.34
CA ASN A 169 -8.77 8.50 -0.12
C ASN A 169 -7.72 7.36 -0.16
N THR A 170 -6.53 7.59 0.36
CA THR A 170 -5.38 6.69 0.22
C THR A 170 -4.91 6.20 1.59
N LEU A 171 -4.79 4.89 1.72
CA LEU A 171 -4.13 4.19 2.81
C LEU A 171 -2.75 3.74 2.35
N MET A 172 -1.74 3.90 3.20
CA MET A 172 -0.35 3.56 2.92
C MET A 172 0.18 2.61 3.98
N MET A 173 0.87 1.54 3.57
CA MET A 173 1.48 0.53 4.45
C MET A 173 2.92 0.29 4.04
N GLN A 174 3.87 0.45 4.98
CA GLN A 174 5.30 0.21 4.72
C GLN A 174 5.64 -1.30 4.67
N PHE A 175 4.84 -2.13 5.27
CA PHE A 175 4.99 -3.59 5.28
C PHE A 175 4.16 -4.24 4.16
N HIS A 176 4.28 -5.57 4.01
CA HIS A 176 3.57 -6.39 3.03
C HIS A 176 2.36 -7.08 3.67
N PRO A 177 1.16 -6.46 3.64
CA PRO A 177 -0.03 -7.03 4.26
C PRO A 177 -0.46 -8.35 3.59
N GLU A 178 -0.20 -8.53 2.31
CA GLU A 178 -0.52 -9.74 1.55
C GLU A 178 0.24 -11.00 2.01
N LYS A 179 1.23 -10.84 2.92
CA LYS A 179 2.13 -11.93 3.35
C LYS A 179 1.82 -12.50 4.73
N THR A 180 0.81 -11.99 5.43
CA THR A 180 0.46 -12.45 6.78
C THR A 180 -1.06 -12.50 6.97
N ALA A 181 -1.54 -13.34 7.89
CA ALA A 181 -2.97 -13.44 8.18
C ALA A 181 -3.54 -12.12 8.72
N ASP A 182 -2.81 -11.45 9.62
CA ASP A 182 -3.23 -10.15 10.17
C ASP A 182 -3.27 -9.07 9.06
N GLY A 183 -2.31 -9.09 8.14
CA GLY A 183 -2.30 -8.19 7.00
C GLY A 183 -3.43 -8.47 5.99
N LEU A 184 -3.76 -9.74 5.74
CA LEU A 184 -4.91 -10.10 4.91
C LEU A 184 -6.21 -9.55 5.51
N LYS A 185 -6.38 -9.65 6.83
CA LYS A 185 -7.54 -9.08 7.53
C LYS A 185 -7.61 -7.56 7.38
N MET A 186 -6.47 -6.87 7.36
CA MET A 186 -6.44 -5.43 7.08
C MET A 186 -6.88 -5.11 5.64
N ILE A 187 -6.47 -5.91 4.65
CA ILE A 187 -6.94 -5.75 3.26
C ILE A 187 -8.45 -5.95 3.18
N GLU A 188 -8.98 -6.99 3.82
CA GLU A 188 -10.42 -7.26 3.91
C GLU A 188 -11.15 -6.06 4.52
N ASN A 189 -10.73 -5.61 5.71
CA ASN A 189 -11.34 -4.45 6.38
C ASN A 189 -11.27 -3.18 5.51
N TRP A 190 -10.16 -2.98 4.80
CA TRP A 190 -10.03 -1.85 3.88
C TRP A 190 -11.02 -1.95 2.70
N LEU A 191 -11.24 -3.14 2.14
CA LEU A 191 -12.19 -3.36 1.05
C LEU A 191 -13.64 -3.20 1.54
N ASP A 192 -13.96 -3.72 2.72
CA ASP A 192 -15.33 -3.74 3.29
C ASP A 192 -15.77 -2.37 3.84
N LYS A 193 -14.84 -1.47 4.16
CA LYS A 193 -15.21 -0.16 4.66
C LYS A 193 -16.08 0.57 3.66
N LYS A 194 -17.35 0.80 4.02
CA LYS A 194 -18.24 1.69 3.28
C LYS A 194 -17.68 3.11 3.28
N ARG A 195 -17.93 3.85 2.22
CA ARG A 195 -17.70 5.30 2.19
C ARG A 195 -18.76 5.96 3.08
N ASP A 196 -18.32 6.69 4.06
CA ASP A 196 -19.13 7.62 4.80
C ASP A 196 -19.50 8.81 3.91
#